data_a4e66b2143a1ae602e4f93890b8eaa8d
#
_entry.id   a4e66b2143a1ae602e4f93890b8eaa8d
#
_cell.length_a   1.000
_cell.length_b   1.000
_cell.length_c   1.000
_cell.angle_alpha   90.00
_cell.angle_beta   90.00
_cell.angle_gamma   90.00
#
_symmetry.space_group_name_H-M   'P 1'
#
loop_
_entity.id
_entity.type
_entity.pdbx_description
1 polymer ?
#
loop_
_entity_poly.entity_id
_entity_poly.type
_entity_poly.pdbx_seq_one_letter_code
_entity_poly.pdbx_strand_id
1 'polypeptide(L)'
;MDVKEIVKQAAQQEEKAYKFYTDALKFVKDAAARVWIKELADEELKHKEMLQKLDVSKIKQFKPAKIHDLHITEYLVDKDVHEIKDFQDVLIVAMKKEQKSYNFYVGMAKSADSADMKKICKVLAQEELKHKHKLELYYDDVVFKED
;
A
#
# COMPACT_ATOMS: atom_id res chain seq x y z
N MET A 1 1.09 20.11 10.56
CA MET A 1 0.43 18.89 11.08
C MET A 1 1.36 18.22 12.07
N ASP A 2 0.89 18.00 13.29
CA ASP A 2 1.72 17.44 14.34
C ASP A 2 1.85 15.89 14.24
N VAL A 3 2.78 15.35 15.02
CA VAL A 3 3.09 13.90 15.03
C VAL A 3 1.84 13.07 15.32
N LYS A 4 1.05 13.50 16.30
CA LYS A 4 -0.14 12.77 16.76
C LYS A 4 -1.18 12.63 15.64
N GLU A 5 -1.41 13.72 14.93
CA GLU A 5 -2.35 13.77 13.82
C GLU A 5 -1.88 12.91 12.64
N ILE A 6 -0.60 12.99 12.31
CA ILE A 6 0.00 12.18 11.23
C ILE A 6 -0.12 10.69 11.55
N VAL A 7 0.26 10.29 12.76
CA VAL A 7 0.20 8.88 13.19
C VAL A 7 -1.24 8.37 13.13
N LYS A 8 -2.21 9.16 13.58
CA LYS A 8 -3.62 8.79 13.54
C LYS A 8 -4.12 8.57 12.12
N GLN A 9 -3.85 9.52 11.23
CA GLN A 9 -4.30 9.41 9.84
C GLN A 9 -3.59 8.27 9.10
N ALA A 10 -2.30 8.08 9.33
CA ALA A 10 -1.54 6.99 8.76
C ALA A 10 -2.06 5.63 9.23
N ALA A 11 -2.30 5.47 10.53
CA ALA A 11 -2.85 4.22 11.07
C ALA A 11 -4.22 3.90 10.49
N GLN A 12 -5.08 4.90 10.29
CA GLN A 12 -6.38 4.72 9.64
C GLN A 12 -6.22 4.28 8.19
N GLN A 13 -5.25 4.82 7.47
CA GLN A 13 -4.97 4.44 6.09
C GLN A 13 -4.53 2.97 6.00
N GLU A 14 -3.64 2.54 6.90
CA GLU A 14 -3.18 1.15 6.95
C GLU A 14 -4.32 0.18 7.32
N GLU A 15 -5.21 0.58 8.23
CA GLU A 15 -6.39 -0.22 8.61
C GLU A 15 -7.32 -0.42 7.42
N LYS A 16 -7.56 0.62 6.63
CA LYS A 16 -8.40 0.52 5.42
C LYS A 16 -7.78 -0.43 4.39
N ALA A 17 -6.47 -0.36 4.21
CA ALA A 17 -5.77 -1.25 3.29
C ALA A 17 -5.83 -2.71 3.76
N TYR A 18 -5.61 -2.94 5.05
CA TYR A 18 -5.74 -4.26 5.66
C TYR A 18 -7.12 -4.87 5.41
N LYS A 19 -8.18 -4.11 5.67
CA LYS A 19 -9.55 -4.55 5.45
C LYS A 19 -9.82 -4.85 3.98
N PHE A 20 -9.34 -4.01 3.09
CA PHE A 20 -9.49 -4.23 1.65
C PHE A 20 -8.88 -5.58 1.24
N TYR A 21 -7.64 -5.87 1.66
CA TYR A 21 -6.98 -7.11 1.27
C TYR A 21 -7.66 -8.35 1.88
N THR A 22 -8.09 -8.27 3.14
CA THR A 22 -8.80 -9.40 3.76
C THR A 22 -10.15 -9.65 3.09
N ASP A 23 -10.90 -8.60 2.75
CA ASP A 23 -12.17 -8.73 2.04
C ASP A 23 -11.97 -9.24 0.61
N ALA A 24 -10.89 -8.84 -0.04
CA ALA A 24 -10.59 -9.24 -1.42
C ALA A 24 -10.36 -10.74 -1.56
N LEU A 25 -10.00 -11.45 -0.47
CA LEU A 25 -9.76 -12.89 -0.51
C LEU A 25 -10.97 -13.69 -1.00
N LYS A 26 -12.17 -13.19 -0.82
CA LYS A 26 -13.40 -13.86 -1.32
C LYS A 26 -13.45 -13.97 -2.85
N PHE A 27 -12.70 -13.11 -3.55
CA PHE A 27 -12.62 -13.11 -5.02
C PHE A 27 -11.38 -13.86 -5.54
N VAL A 28 -10.54 -14.42 -4.65
CA VAL A 28 -9.27 -15.03 -5.02
C VAL A 28 -9.34 -16.52 -4.71
N LYS A 29 -9.36 -17.35 -5.75
CA LYS A 29 -9.48 -18.82 -5.62
C LYS A 29 -8.14 -19.52 -5.62
N ASP A 30 -7.17 -19.03 -6.37
CA ASP A 30 -5.85 -19.62 -6.47
C ASP A 30 -5.11 -19.57 -5.11
N ALA A 31 -4.58 -20.73 -4.68
CA ALA A 31 -3.95 -20.85 -3.36
C ALA A 31 -2.72 -19.94 -3.22
N ALA A 32 -1.88 -19.85 -4.26
CA ALA A 32 -0.68 -19.04 -4.24
C ALA A 32 -1.04 -17.54 -4.20
N ALA A 33 -2.03 -17.12 -4.99
CA ALA A 33 -2.53 -15.75 -4.97
C ALA A 33 -3.11 -15.38 -3.60
N ARG A 34 -3.83 -16.30 -2.96
CA ARG A 34 -4.39 -16.08 -1.61
C ARG A 34 -3.29 -15.84 -0.57
N VAL A 35 -2.23 -16.65 -0.60
CA VAL A 35 -1.09 -16.47 0.30
C VAL A 35 -0.48 -15.08 0.11
N TRP A 36 -0.30 -14.68 -1.12
CA TRP A 36 0.31 -13.40 -1.47
C TRP A 36 -0.54 -12.20 -1.03
N ILE A 37 -1.87 -12.26 -1.23
CA ILE A 37 -2.79 -11.20 -0.76
C ILE A 37 -2.78 -11.13 0.78
N LYS A 38 -2.73 -12.28 1.47
CA LYS A 38 -2.60 -12.30 2.93
C LYS A 38 -1.32 -11.67 3.41
N GLU A 39 -0.21 -11.88 2.69
CA GLU A 39 1.07 -11.24 3.03
C GLU A 39 0.98 -9.71 2.92
N LEU A 40 0.30 -9.19 1.88
CA LEU A 40 0.06 -7.76 1.74
C LEU A 40 -0.78 -7.22 2.91
N ALA A 41 -1.84 -7.94 3.27
CA ALA A 41 -2.68 -7.57 4.42
C ALA A 41 -1.86 -7.52 5.70
N ASP A 42 -1.02 -8.53 5.94
CA ASP A 42 -0.18 -8.61 7.14
C ASP A 42 0.85 -7.47 7.19
N GLU A 43 1.43 -7.10 6.05
CA GLU A 43 2.35 -5.97 5.98
C GLU A 43 1.66 -4.65 6.36
N GLU A 44 0.44 -4.42 5.86
CA GLU A 44 -0.34 -3.24 6.22
C GLU A 44 -0.67 -3.21 7.73
N LEU A 45 -1.00 -4.37 8.30
CA LEU A 45 -1.27 -4.49 9.74
C LEU A 45 -0.01 -4.19 10.56
N LYS A 46 1.15 -4.66 10.12
CA LYS A 46 2.44 -4.37 10.77
C LYS A 46 2.77 -2.89 10.74
N HIS A 47 2.49 -2.21 9.61
CA HIS A 47 2.67 -0.76 9.50
C HIS A 47 1.78 -0.03 10.52
N LYS A 48 0.51 -0.44 10.63
CA LYS A 48 -0.43 0.13 11.60
C LYS A 48 0.10 -0.02 13.02
N GLU A 49 0.53 -1.23 13.40
CA GLU A 49 1.05 -1.52 14.74
C GLU A 49 2.31 -0.71 15.05
N MET A 50 3.21 -0.61 14.07
CA MET A 50 4.42 0.20 14.19
C MET A 50 4.06 1.67 14.46
N LEU A 51 3.10 2.21 13.70
CA LEU A 51 2.67 3.60 13.87
C LEU A 51 2.06 3.85 15.25
N GLN A 52 1.26 2.91 15.74
CA GLN A 52 0.61 3.03 17.06
C GLN A 52 1.62 2.93 18.22
N LYS A 53 2.71 2.20 18.03
CA LYS A 53 3.77 2.00 19.04
C LYS A 53 5.00 2.85 18.74
N LEU A 54 4.86 3.89 17.95
CA LEU A 54 5.97 4.66 17.44
C LEU A 54 6.84 5.23 18.55
N ASP A 55 8.10 4.83 18.54
CA ASP A 55 9.15 5.41 19.37
C ASP A 55 9.98 6.32 18.46
N VAL A 56 9.87 7.62 18.68
CA VAL A 56 10.55 8.64 17.90
C VAL A 56 12.07 8.44 17.86
N SER A 57 12.65 7.86 18.92
CA SER A 57 14.10 7.60 18.98
C SER A 57 14.56 6.55 17.98
N LYS A 58 13.66 5.68 17.51
CA LYS A 58 13.98 4.60 16.54
C LYS A 58 13.77 5.00 15.08
N ILE A 59 13.27 6.20 14.81
CA ILE A 59 12.97 6.68 13.46
C ILE A 59 14.22 6.74 12.59
N LYS A 60 15.37 7.03 13.18
CA LYS A 60 16.65 7.10 12.47
C LYS A 60 17.06 5.78 11.79
N GLN A 61 16.47 4.66 12.20
CA GLN A 61 16.74 3.34 11.62
C GLN A 61 16.02 3.10 10.32
N PHE A 62 14.97 3.88 10.00
CA PHE A 62 14.23 3.76 8.75
C PHE A 62 15.01 4.39 7.60
N LYS A 63 15.24 3.60 6.55
CA LYS A 63 15.95 4.08 5.37
C LYS A 63 15.05 3.93 4.14
N PRO A 64 14.80 5.02 3.39
CA PRO A 64 14.07 4.91 2.13
C PRO A 64 14.86 4.05 1.14
N ALA A 65 14.17 3.16 0.44
CA ALA A 65 14.75 2.36 -0.63
C ALA A 65 14.33 2.92 -1.99
N LYS A 66 15.16 2.72 -3.01
CA LYS A 66 14.78 3.03 -4.40
C LYS A 66 13.89 1.92 -4.91
N ILE A 67 12.68 2.27 -5.33
CA ILE A 67 11.72 1.32 -5.89
C ILE A 67 11.46 1.72 -7.35
N HIS A 68 11.58 0.75 -8.25
CA HIS A 68 11.26 0.96 -9.65
C HIS A 68 9.75 0.95 -9.85
N ASP A 69 9.21 2.04 -10.37
CA ASP A 69 7.79 2.14 -10.69
C ASP A 69 7.59 1.74 -12.16
N LEU A 70 6.79 0.73 -12.43
CA LEU A 70 6.50 0.25 -13.77
C LEU A 70 5.47 1.12 -14.48
N HIS A 71 4.75 1.98 -13.73
CA HIS A 71 3.72 2.90 -14.24
C HIS A 71 2.58 2.21 -15.00
N ILE A 72 2.33 0.92 -14.76
CA ILE A 72 1.22 0.18 -15.36
C ILE A 72 -0.13 0.72 -14.86
N THR A 73 -0.18 1.05 -13.57
CA THR A 73 -1.40 1.51 -12.89
C THR A 73 -2.03 2.74 -13.56
N GLU A 74 -1.20 3.66 -14.07
CA GLU A 74 -1.65 4.91 -14.68
C GLU A 74 -2.45 4.67 -15.97
N TYR A 75 -2.23 3.54 -16.65
CA TYR A 75 -2.90 3.18 -17.89
C TYR A 75 -4.20 2.40 -17.67
N LEU A 76 -4.50 2.00 -16.42
CA LEU A 76 -5.69 1.21 -16.13
C LEU A 76 -6.86 2.11 -15.73
N VAL A 77 -8.07 1.70 -16.14
CA VAL A 77 -9.30 2.38 -15.75
C VAL A 77 -9.59 2.04 -14.28
N ASP A 78 -9.85 3.08 -13.48
CA ASP A 78 -10.19 2.89 -12.06
C ASP A 78 -11.53 2.14 -11.94
N LYS A 79 -11.61 1.23 -10.98
CA LYS A 79 -12.81 0.44 -10.68
C LYS A 79 -13.22 0.66 -9.23
N ASP A 80 -14.53 0.70 -9.00
CA ASP A 80 -15.08 0.71 -7.65
C ASP A 80 -14.97 -0.70 -7.05
N VAL A 81 -14.82 -0.77 -5.72
CA VAL A 81 -14.80 -2.04 -4.97
C VAL A 81 -16.03 -2.90 -5.29
N HIS A 82 -17.18 -2.27 -5.52
CA HIS A 82 -18.45 -2.97 -5.86
C HIS A 82 -18.44 -3.59 -7.26
N GLU A 83 -17.49 -3.22 -8.10
CA GLU A 83 -17.35 -3.74 -9.46
C GLU A 83 -16.42 -4.94 -9.54
N ILE A 84 -15.80 -5.36 -8.43
CA ILE A 84 -14.86 -6.49 -8.39
C ILE A 84 -15.63 -7.79 -8.63
N LYS A 85 -15.20 -8.55 -9.64
CA LYS A 85 -15.78 -9.85 -10.02
C LYS A 85 -14.76 -10.98 -9.92
N ASP A 86 -13.48 -10.70 -10.15
CA ASP A 86 -12.42 -11.70 -10.25
C ASP A 86 -11.08 -11.16 -9.74
N PHE A 87 -10.06 -11.99 -9.81
CA PHE A 87 -8.72 -11.66 -9.35
C PHE A 87 -8.10 -10.49 -10.12
N GLN A 88 -8.34 -10.42 -11.44
CA GLN A 88 -7.84 -9.30 -12.24
C GLN A 88 -8.39 -7.97 -11.75
N ASP A 89 -9.68 -7.92 -11.44
CA ASP A 89 -10.31 -6.72 -10.87
C ASP A 89 -9.72 -6.38 -9.50
N VAL A 90 -9.45 -7.38 -8.66
CA VAL A 90 -8.77 -7.18 -7.36
C VAL A 90 -7.43 -6.49 -7.57
N LEU A 91 -6.64 -6.96 -8.54
CA LEU A 91 -5.33 -6.36 -8.83
C LEU A 91 -5.44 -4.91 -9.27
N ILE A 92 -6.41 -4.59 -10.14
CA ILE A 92 -6.63 -3.22 -10.62
C ILE A 92 -6.99 -2.29 -9.46
N VAL A 93 -7.96 -2.68 -8.63
CA VAL A 93 -8.39 -1.87 -7.49
C VAL A 93 -7.25 -1.72 -6.50
N ALA A 94 -6.51 -2.81 -6.21
CA ALA A 94 -5.36 -2.78 -5.30
C ALA A 94 -4.28 -1.82 -5.79
N MET A 95 -3.91 -1.88 -7.07
CA MET A 95 -2.91 -0.98 -7.65
C MET A 95 -3.32 0.49 -7.53
N LYS A 96 -4.60 0.80 -7.81
CA LYS A 96 -5.13 2.17 -7.67
C LYS A 96 -5.10 2.63 -6.21
N LYS A 97 -5.42 1.74 -5.27
CA LYS A 97 -5.37 2.05 -3.83
C LYS A 97 -3.94 2.29 -3.35
N GLU A 98 -2.98 1.49 -3.80
CA GLU A 98 -1.57 1.67 -3.46
C GLU A 98 -1.04 3.00 -4.01
N GLN A 99 -1.43 3.38 -5.22
CA GLN A 99 -1.08 4.68 -5.79
C GLN A 99 -1.63 5.83 -4.96
N LYS A 100 -2.89 5.73 -4.51
CA LYS A 100 -3.52 6.73 -3.66
C LYS A 100 -2.82 6.82 -2.30
N SER A 101 -2.45 5.67 -1.72
CA SER A 101 -1.72 5.63 -0.44
C SER A 101 -0.33 6.24 -0.57
N TYR A 102 0.37 5.93 -1.64
CA TYR A 102 1.66 6.56 -1.94
C TYR A 102 1.52 8.08 -2.00
N ASN A 103 0.55 8.57 -2.76
CA ASN A 103 0.29 10.01 -2.90
C ASN A 103 -0.07 10.64 -1.54
N PHE A 104 -0.85 9.93 -0.72
CA PHE A 104 -1.22 10.36 0.63
C PHE A 104 0.03 10.57 1.49
N TYR A 105 0.94 9.60 1.53
CA TYR A 105 2.16 9.69 2.34
C TYR A 105 3.14 10.75 1.83
N VAL A 106 3.23 10.92 0.52
CA VAL A 106 4.01 12.03 -0.07
C VAL A 106 3.46 13.38 0.37
N GLY A 107 2.13 13.54 0.35
CA GLY A 107 1.46 14.74 0.83
C GLY A 107 1.68 14.97 2.32
N MET A 108 1.57 13.91 3.13
CA MET A 108 1.82 13.97 4.58
C MET A 108 3.26 14.39 4.88
N ALA A 109 4.23 13.90 4.11
CA ALA A 109 5.63 14.28 4.27
C ALA A 109 5.82 15.80 4.09
N LYS A 110 5.09 16.40 3.15
CA LYS A 110 5.13 17.86 2.91
C LYS A 110 4.52 18.64 4.05
N SER A 111 3.49 18.10 4.72
CA SER A 111 2.77 18.77 5.79
C SER A 111 3.35 18.52 7.17
N ALA A 112 4.30 17.62 7.31
CA ALA A 112 4.88 17.28 8.61
C ALA A 112 5.76 18.40 9.15
N ASP A 113 5.63 18.68 10.46
CA ASP A 113 6.36 19.76 11.11
C ASP A 113 7.78 19.39 11.52
N SER A 114 8.07 18.08 11.66
CA SER A 114 9.39 17.61 12.05
C SER A 114 10.08 16.82 10.95
N ALA A 115 11.40 16.87 10.92
CA ALA A 115 12.22 16.10 9.98
C ALA A 115 12.02 14.60 10.16
N ASP A 116 11.86 14.15 11.42
CA ASP A 116 11.66 12.73 11.73
C ASP A 116 10.34 12.21 11.15
N MET A 117 9.26 12.98 11.27
CA MET A 117 7.96 12.61 10.70
C MET A 117 7.97 12.65 9.19
N LYS A 118 8.67 13.61 8.57
CA LYS A 118 8.88 13.62 7.12
C LYS A 118 9.55 12.34 6.66
N LYS A 119 10.55 11.87 7.39
CA LYS A 119 11.27 10.64 7.08
C LYS A 119 10.36 9.42 7.17
N ILE A 120 9.55 9.30 8.23
CA ILE A 120 8.58 8.20 8.37
C ILE A 120 7.60 8.17 7.21
N CYS A 121 7.03 9.33 6.86
CA CYS A 121 6.09 9.42 5.75
C CYS A 121 6.73 9.01 4.42
N LYS A 122 7.99 9.38 4.20
CA LYS A 122 8.74 8.97 3.01
C LYS A 122 8.97 7.46 2.97
N VAL A 123 9.29 6.85 4.11
CA VAL A 123 9.46 5.39 4.21
C VAL A 123 8.15 4.67 3.92
N LEU A 124 7.04 5.14 4.51
CA LEU A 124 5.72 4.56 4.24
C LEU A 124 5.34 4.72 2.77
N ALA A 125 5.61 5.88 2.16
CA ALA A 125 5.39 6.09 0.73
C ALA A 125 6.16 5.05 -0.10
N GLN A 126 7.42 4.77 0.24
CA GLN A 126 8.23 3.76 -0.45
C GLN A 126 7.67 2.36 -0.27
N GLU A 127 7.15 2.02 0.91
CA GLU A 127 6.51 0.72 1.15
C GLU A 127 5.27 0.54 0.28
N GLU A 128 4.45 1.58 0.14
CA GLU A 128 3.26 1.55 -0.72
C GLU A 128 3.65 1.43 -2.20
N LEU A 129 4.71 2.10 -2.62
CA LEU A 129 5.24 1.98 -3.98
C LEU A 129 5.79 0.56 -4.25
N LYS A 130 6.40 -0.06 -3.25
CA LYS A 130 6.87 -1.45 -3.31
C LYS A 130 5.69 -2.41 -3.50
N HIS A 131 4.59 -2.21 -2.79
CA HIS A 131 3.36 -2.99 -2.97
C HIS A 131 2.79 -2.79 -4.38
N LYS A 132 2.73 -1.55 -4.85
CA LYS A 132 2.28 -1.22 -6.21
C LYS A 132 3.12 -1.96 -7.25
N HIS A 133 4.45 -1.95 -7.11
CA HIS A 133 5.36 -2.64 -8.01
C HIS A 133 5.07 -4.15 -8.06
N LYS A 134 4.91 -4.79 -6.91
CA LYS A 134 4.57 -6.22 -6.84
C LYS A 134 3.25 -6.52 -7.52
N LEU A 135 2.25 -5.67 -7.29
CA LEU A 135 0.92 -5.80 -7.90
C LEU A 135 0.99 -5.65 -9.43
N GLU A 136 1.77 -4.69 -9.91
CA GLU A 136 1.95 -4.45 -11.34
C GLU A 136 2.64 -5.63 -12.03
N LEU A 137 3.65 -6.22 -11.39
CA LEU A 137 4.31 -7.43 -11.90
C LEU A 137 3.32 -8.60 -11.96
N TYR A 138 2.52 -8.77 -10.94
CA TYR A 138 1.53 -9.85 -10.89
C TYR A 138 0.44 -9.66 -11.95
N TYR A 139 -0.03 -8.42 -12.11
CA TYR A 139 -0.99 -8.07 -13.14
C TYR A 139 -0.45 -8.38 -14.54
N ASP A 140 0.79 -8.01 -14.78
CA ASP A 140 1.47 -8.27 -16.05
C ASP A 140 1.50 -9.78 -16.36
N ASP A 141 1.87 -10.61 -15.37
CA ASP A 141 1.89 -12.06 -15.49
C ASP A 141 0.50 -12.63 -15.79
N VAL A 142 -0.53 -12.18 -15.08
CA VAL A 142 -1.89 -12.71 -15.23
C VAL A 142 -2.50 -12.33 -16.58
N VAL A 143 -2.28 -11.08 -17.04
CA VAL A 143 -2.94 -10.55 -18.24
C VAL A 143 -2.19 -10.89 -19.52
N PHE A 144 -0.86 -10.84 -19.50
CA PHE A 144 -0.06 -10.97 -20.72
C PHE A 144 0.47 -12.38 -20.99
N LYS A 145 0.52 -13.28 -20.00
CA LYS A 145 0.97 -14.65 -20.19
C LYS A 145 -0.11 -15.62 -20.65
N GLU A 146 -1.37 -15.21 -20.63
CA GLU A 146 -2.50 -16.04 -21.10
C GLU A 146 -2.66 -16.00 -22.63
N ASP A 147 -1.86 -15.22 -23.32
CA ASP A 147 -1.80 -15.20 -24.77
C ASP A 147 -0.82 -16.24 -25.28
#